data_34ec43426c9c79dc13ade5c6e90a8ef3
#
_entry.id   34ec43426c9c79dc13ade5c6e90a8ef3
#
_cell.length_a   1.000
_cell.length_b   1.000
_cell.length_c   1.000
_cell.angle_alpha   90.00
_cell.angle_beta   90.00
_cell.angle_gamma   90.00
#
_symmetry.space_group_name_H-M   'P 1'
#
loop_
_entity.id
_entity.type
_entity.pdbx_description
1 polymer ?
#
loop_
_entity_poly.entity_id
_entity_poly.type
_entity_poly.pdbx_seq_one_letter_code
_entity_poly.pdbx_strand_id
1 'polypeptide(L)'
;MKVQLVPKRMAFIEELKTDKQFANKRRKYIHMLKSFLLSVFRWIVIIGVSYVILSPLIGMLANSFFSESDRLNPMVYLIPIHPTLGNYELALLRLDYWTAMSKTMLYSISLMVIQILICSMVGYGFARYNFPFKKLLFACVVIMIVVPSDSIMLPLYMTFMNFFGKNLLGTPVPMYIMTVFGCGLRAGLYIYIFNQFFRGLPKEIEEAALVDGAGTLYTYFRIMLVNAAPSIITVSIFSMVWQYNDLFFSKLFVMDSSMCISKKISTLTATIQNVDRVLNPSVQQIYFFAGVLAVIAPVLIIYIVLQKFFMEGVERSGIVG
;
A
#
# COMPACT_ATOMS: atom_id res chain seq x y z
N MET A 1 41.57 65.80 44.88
CA MET A 1 41.10 64.48 45.37
C MET A 1 40.10 63.90 44.35
N LYS A 2 40.62 63.31 43.27
CA LYS A 2 39.81 62.62 42.24
C LYS A 2 40.24 61.15 42.27
N VAL A 3 39.54 60.38 43.04
CA VAL A 3 39.90 59.04 43.42
C VAL A 3 39.04 58.02 42.66
N GLN A 4 39.72 57.18 41.88
CA GLN A 4 39.60 55.73 41.85
C GLN A 4 38.14 55.12 42.01
N LEU A 5 37.18 55.50 41.21
CA LEU A 5 35.92 54.79 41.16
C LEU A 5 35.73 53.97 39.85
N VAL A 6 36.69 54.13 38.91
CA VAL A 6 36.64 53.47 37.59
C VAL A 6 37.04 51.99 37.60
N PRO A 7 37.99 51.49 38.40
CA PRO A 7 38.39 50.08 38.30
C PRO A 7 37.35 49.09 38.90
N LYS A 8 36.62 49.50 39.98
CA LYS A 8 35.62 48.59 40.59
C LYS A 8 34.36 48.36 39.69
N ARG A 9 33.92 49.37 38.95
CA ARG A 9 32.84 49.22 38.00
C ARG A 9 33.19 48.37 36.78
N MET A 10 34.42 48.48 36.27
CA MET A 10 34.92 47.66 35.20
C MET A 10 35.06 46.18 35.59
N ALA A 11 35.64 45.91 36.80
CA ALA A 11 35.77 44.55 37.29
C ALA A 11 34.40 43.90 37.52
N PHE A 12 33.40 44.62 38.03
CA PHE A 12 32.02 44.11 38.23
C PHE A 12 31.32 43.84 36.88
N ILE A 13 31.55 44.68 35.85
CA ILE A 13 31.01 44.47 34.51
C ILE A 13 31.69 43.29 33.81
N GLU A 14 32.98 43.06 34.02
CA GLU A 14 33.68 41.87 33.49
C GLU A 14 33.20 40.60 34.20
N GLU A 15 33.02 40.62 35.51
CA GLU A 15 32.48 39.48 36.27
C GLU A 15 31.07 39.13 35.83
N LEU A 16 30.17 40.11 35.63
CA LEU A 16 28.83 39.88 35.03
C LEU A 16 28.83 39.38 33.60
N LYS A 17 29.80 39.78 32.80
CA LYS A 17 30.00 39.25 31.42
C LYS A 17 30.50 37.81 31.45
N THR A 18 31.39 37.48 32.34
CA THR A 18 31.95 36.13 32.55
C THR A 18 30.85 35.19 33.03
N ASP A 19 30.05 35.58 34.02
CA ASP A 19 28.90 34.79 34.49
C ASP A 19 27.85 34.56 33.39
N LYS A 20 27.52 35.56 32.57
CA LYS A 20 26.61 35.41 31.45
C LYS A 20 27.20 34.47 30.38
N GLN A 21 28.50 34.51 30.14
CA GLN A 21 29.16 33.62 29.22
C GLN A 21 29.13 32.16 29.73
N PHE A 22 29.40 31.94 31.02
CA PHE A 22 29.29 30.60 31.63
C PHE A 22 27.85 30.08 31.61
N ALA A 23 26.87 30.91 31.90
CA ALA A 23 25.45 30.55 31.84
C ALA A 23 25.01 30.18 30.42
N ASN A 24 25.46 30.93 29.42
CA ASN A 24 25.19 30.65 28.00
C ASN A 24 25.86 29.35 27.50
N LYS A 25 27.13 29.11 27.91
CA LYS A 25 27.82 27.85 27.62
C LYS A 25 27.07 26.67 28.24
N ARG A 26 26.70 26.76 29.51
CA ARG A 26 25.95 25.71 30.23
C ARG A 26 24.59 25.42 29.56
N ARG A 27 23.84 26.45 29.13
CA ARG A 27 22.59 26.29 28.40
C ARG A 27 22.83 25.59 27.05
N LYS A 28 23.90 25.95 26.33
CA LYS A 28 24.28 25.31 25.07
C LYS A 28 24.60 23.81 25.26
N TYR A 29 25.36 23.46 26.30
CA TYR A 29 25.70 22.08 26.62
C TYR A 29 24.44 21.27 27.04
N ILE A 30 23.56 21.84 27.86
CA ILE A 30 22.31 21.20 28.24
C ILE A 30 21.40 20.98 27.02
N HIS A 31 21.32 21.96 26.13
CA HIS A 31 20.54 21.82 24.88
C HIS A 31 21.15 20.76 23.97
N MET A 32 22.46 20.72 23.82
CA MET A 32 23.17 19.73 23.03
C MET A 32 23.01 18.32 23.61
N LEU A 33 23.10 18.18 24.94
CA LEU A 33 22.86 16.91 25.63
C LEU A 33 21.41 16.44 25.48
N LYS A 34 20.42 17.33 25.63
CA LYS A 34 18.99 17.01 25.39
C LYS A 34 18.75 16.58 23.95
N SER A 35 19.31 17.32 22.99
CA SER A 35 19.19 16.99 21.56
C SER A 35 19.82 15.63 21.25
N PHE A 36 20.98 15.34 21.83
CA PHE A 36 21.63 14.04 21.70
C PHE A 36 20.80 12.90 22.31
N LEU A 37 20.32 13.07 23.54
CA LEU A 37 19.47 12.08 24.20
C LEU A 37 18.15 11.83 23.44
N LEU A 38 17.53 12.89 22.93
CA LEU A 38 16.32 12.77 22.10
C LEU A 38 16.62 12.06 20.76
N SER A 39 17.79 12.31 20.18
CA SER A 39 18.20 11.61 18.97
C SER A 39 18.45 10.13 19.22
N VAL A 40 19.16 9.80 20.30
CA VAL A 40 19.39 8.40 20.72
C VAL A 40 18.07 7.70 20.98
N PHE A 41 17.16 8.33 21.75
CA PHE A 41 15.83 7.78 22.02
C PHE A 41 15.05 7.54 20.72
N ARG A 42 15.07 8.50 19.78
CA ARG A 42 14.45 8.36 18.46
C ARG A 42 15.00 7.15 17.70
N TRP A 43 16.33 6.98 17.68
CA TRP A 43 16.95 5.83 17.01
C TRP A 43 16.58 4.50 17.65
N ILE A 44 16.55 4.44 19.00
CA ILE A 44 16.12 3.23 19.73
C ILE A 44 14.69 2.87 19.34
N VAL A 45 13.78 3.86 19.33
CA VAL A 45 12.37 3.63 18.94
C VAL A 45 12.27 3.16 17.48
N ILE A 46 12.96 3.84 16.57
CA ILE A 46 12.93 3.47 15.13
C ILE A 46 13.46 2.04 14.94
N ILE A 47 14.63 1.73 15.51
CA ILE A 47 15.24 0.40 15.37
C ILE A 47 14.36 -0.66 16.04
N GLY A 48 13.83 -0.39 17.23
CA GLY A 48 12.95 -1.31 17.95
C GLY A 48 11.66 -1.61 17.19
N VAL A 49 10.98 -0.57 16.71
CA VAL A 49 9.76 -0.75 15.89
C VAL A 49 10.08 -1.45 14.57
N SER A 50 11.16 -1.06 13.91
CA SER A 50 11.59 -1.72 12.66
C SER A 50 11.90 -3.20 12.88
N TYR A 51 12.57 -3.56 13.99
CA TYR A 51 12.85 -4.94 14.33
C TYR A 51 11.57 -5.74 14.57
N VAL A 52 10.61 -5.21 15.31
CA VAL A 52 9.33 -5.88 15.57
C VAL A 52 8.56 -6.15 14.27
N ILE A 53 8.56 -5.16 13.35
CA ILE A 53 7.87 -5.29 12.06
C ILE A 53 8.60 -6.26 11.12
N LEU A 54 9.92 -6.22 11.09
CA LEU A 54 10.72 -7.03 10.15
C LEU A 54 11.01 -8.43 10.67
N SER A 55 10.97 -8.67 11.97
CA SER A 55 11.29 -9.95 12.60
C SER A 55 10.51 -11.14 11.99
N PRO A 56 9.18 -11.07 11.74
CA PRO A 56 8.46 -12.15 11.08
C PRO A 56 8.95 -12.41 9.65
N LEU A 57 9.27 -11.35 8.90
CA LEU A 57 9.77 -11.46 7.52
C LEU A 57 11.18 -12.06 7.48
N ILE A 58 12.05 -11.66 8.41
CA ILE A 58 13.39 -12.24 8.57
C ILE A 58 13.26 -13.72 8.93
N GLY A 59 12.36 -14.05 9.85
CA GLY A 59 12.08 -15.43 10.22
C GLY A 59 11.56 -16.28 9.05
N MET A 60 10.61 -15.74 8.26
CA MET A 60 10.14 -16.38 7.03
C MET A 60 11.28 -16.62 6.04
N LEU A 61 12.11 -15.60 5.80
CA LEU A 61 13.23 -15.68 4.87
C LEU A 61 14.23 -16.74 5.32
N ALA A 62 14.63 -16.74 6.58
CA ALA A 62 15.53 -17.74 7.14
C ALA A 62 14.96 -19.16 7.02
N ASN A 63 13.74 -19.37 7.49
CA ASN A 63 13.08 -20.68 7.48
C ASN A 63 12.78 -21.20 6.07
N SER A 64 12.65 -20.34 5.06
CA SER A 64 12.43 -20.77 3.67
C SER A 64 13.62 -21.54 3.08
N PHE A 65 14.81 -21.37 3.67
CA PHE A 65 16.04 -22.09 3.27
C PHE A 65 16.34 -23.31 4.15
N PHE A 66 15.54 -23.60 5.19
CA PHE A 66 15.78 -24.73 6.07
C PHE A 66 15.56 -26.05 5.32
N SER A 67 16.44 -27.01 5.54
CA SER A 67 16.16 -28.42 5.22
C SER A 67 15.13 -28.98 6.18
N GLU A 68 14.51 -30.11 5.84
CA GLU A 68 13.60 -30.81 6.76
C GLU A 68 14.31 -31.21 8.06
N SER A 69 15.57 -31.65 7.98
CA SER A 69 16.38 -31.99 9.14
C SER A 69 16.66 -30.78 10.03
N ASP A 70 16.96 -29.63 9.44
CA ASP A 70 17.18 -28.40 10.19
C ASP A 70 15.89 -27.93 10.89
N ARG A 71 14.74 -28.06 10.20
CA ARG A 71 13.44 -27.67 10.75
C ARG A 71 13.00 -28.53 11.94
N LEU A 72 13.38 -29.78 11.94
CA LEU A 72 13.07 -30.72 13.02
C LEU A 72 14.08 -30.68 14.18
N ASN A 73 15.21 -29.99 13.99
CA ASN A 73 16.24 -29.84 15.02
C ASN A 73 15.97 -28.60 15.90
N PRO A 74 15.65 -28.78 17.20
CA PRO A 74 15.36 -27.67 18.12
C PRO A 74 16.53 -26.69 18.33
N MET A 75 17.75 -27.07 18.00
CA MET A 75 18.96 -26.26 18.15
C MET A 75 19.13 -25.28 16.98
N VAL A 76 18.41 -25.47 15.87
CA VAL A 76 18.47 -24.60 14.68
C VAL A 76 17.31 -23.60 14.74
N TYR A 77 17.62 -22.33 14.99
CA TYR A 77 16.57 -21.33 15.19
C TYR A 77 16.44 -20.34 14.02
N LEU A 78 17.51 -19.71 13.59
CA LEU A 78 17.47 -18.65 12.58
C LEU A 78 18.39 -18.92 11.38
N ILE A 79 19.53 -19.57 11.60
CA ILE A 79 20.52 -19.83 10.54
C ILE A 79 20.50 -21.31 10.23
N PRO A 80 20.15 -21.72 8.97
CA PRO A 80 20.15 -23.12 8.57
C PRO A 80 21.57 -23.70 8.59
N ILE A 81 21.71 -24.94 9.04
CA ILE A 81 22.97 -25.70 8.96
C ILE A 81 23.14 -26.25 7.53
N HIS A 82 22.04 -26.72 6.95
CA HIS A 82 22.00 -27.28 5.60
C HIS A 82 21.01 -26.49 4.74
N PRO A 83 21.40 -25.29 4.24
CA PRO A 83 20.49 -24.47 3.43
C PRO A 83 20.14 -25.15 2.11
N THR A 84 18.85 -25.11 1.74
CA THR A 84 18.36 -25.69 0.50
C THR A 84 17.43 -24.76 -0.27
N LEU A 85 17.45 -24.85 -1.60
CA LEU A 85 16.49 -24.20 -2.49
C LEU A 85 15.35 -25.15 -2.91
N GLY A 86 15.40 -26.43 -2.53
CA GLY A 86 14.36 -27.41 -2.86
C GLY A 86 12.96 -27.00 -2.38
N ASN A 87 12.88 -26.21 -1.30
CA ASN A 87 11.61 -25.68 -0.81
C ASN A 87 10.94 -24.75 -1.84
N TYR A 88 11.73 -23.93 -2.52
CA TYR A 88 11.23 -23.05 -3.59
C TYR A 88 10.81 -23.86 -4.81
N GLU A 89 11.58 -24.86 -5.22
CA GLU A 89 11.24 -25.72 -6.35
C GLU A 89 9.90 -26.42 -6.14
N LEU A 90 9.69 -27.04 -4.98
CA LEU A 90 8.43 -27.70 -4.66
C LEU A 90 7.27 -26.69 -4.55
N ALA A 91 7.48 -25.58 -3.85
CA ALA A 91 6.44 -24.56 -3.70
C ALA A 91 6.02 -23.96 -5.06
N LEU A 92 6.96 -23.60 -5.93
CA LEU A 92 6.69 -23.08 -7.25
C LEU A 92 5.97 -24.09 -8.15
N LEU A 93 6.36 -25.38 -8.06
CA LEU A 93 5.69 -26.47 -8.78
C LEU A 93 4.23 -26.61 -8.32
N ARG A 94 3.97 -26.66 -7.01
CA ARG A 94 2.61 -26.86 -6.45
C ARG A 94 1.71 -25.62 -6.62
N LEU A 95 2.30 -24.45 -6.69
CA LEU A 95 1.58 -23.22 -7.05
C LEU A 95 1.26 -23.13 -8.56
N ASP A 96 1.89 -23.95 -9.42
CA ASP A 96 1.92 -23.68 -10.87
C ASP A 96 2.23 -22.20 -11.11
N TYR A 97 3.36 -21.78 -10.49
CA TYR A 97 3.66 -20.37 -10.22
C TYR A 97 3.59 -19.49 -11.46
N TRP A 98 4.25 -19.88 -12.54
CA TRP A 98 4.36 -19.03 -13.73
C TRP A 98 3.00 -18.80 -14.40
N THR A 99 2.18 -19.85 -14.47
CA THR A 99 0.82 -19.75 -15.04
C THR A 99 -0.08 -18.91 -14.15
N ALA A 100 -0.10 -19.17 -12.84
CA ALA A 100 -0.93 -18.45 -11.91
C ALA A 100 -0.47 -16.99 -11.75
N MET A 101 0.83 -16.73 -11.74
CA MET A 101 1.41 -15.39 -11.62
C MET A 101 1.07 -14.55 -12.85
N SER A 102 1.30 -15.06 -14.05
CA SER A 102 1.00 -14.31 -15.28
C SER A 102 -0.48 -13.97 -15.41
N LYS A 103 -1.37 -14.92 -15.10
CA LYS A 103 -2.82 -14.68 -15.09
C LYS A 103 -3.23 -13.67 -14.03
N THR A 104 -2.71 -13.79 -12.80
CA THR A 104 -3.00 -12.85 -11.72
C THR A 104 -2.52 -11.44 -12.05
N MET A 105 -1.32 -11.31 -12.63
CA MET A 105 -0.78 -10.01 -13.05
C MET A 105 -1.64 -9.38 -14.15
N LEU A 106 -1.99 -10.14 -15.19
CA LEU A 106 -2.84 -9.65 -16.25
C LEU A 106 -4.23 -9.24 -15.74
N TYR A 107 -4.82 -10.04 -14.87
CA TYR A 107 -6.09 -9.76 -14.22
C TYR A 107 -6.02 -8.49 -13.36
N SER A 108 -5.03 -8.38 -12.49
CA SER A 108 -4.87 -7.23 -11.59
C SER A 108 -4.58 -5.93 -12.37
N ILE A 109 -3.72 -5.99 -13.38
CA ILE A 109 -3.40 -4.83 -14.24
C ILE A 109 -4.63 -4.39 -15.04
N SER A 110 -5.37 -5.33 -15.63
CA SER A 110 -6.57 -4.98 -16.41
C SER A 110 -7.64 -4.32 -15.54
N LEU A 111 -7.91 -4.84 -14.35
CA LEU A 111 -8.84 -4.22 -13.40
C LEU A 111 -8.34 -2.86 -12.91
N MET A 112 -7.04 -2.73 -12.62
CA MET A 112 -6.42 -1.46 -12.24
C MET A 112 -6.66 -0.38 -13.31
N VAL A 113 -6.41 -0.70 -14.59
CA VAL A 113 -6.59 0.27 -15.68
C VAL A 113 -8.06 0.69 -15.79
N ILE A 114 -9.00 -0.25 -15.78
CA ILE A 114 -10.43 0.06 -15.80
C ILE A 114 -10.82 0.90 -14.60
N GLN A 115 -10.32 0.56 -13.42
CA GLN A 115 -10.62 1.26 -12.18
C GLN A 115 -10.12 2.71 -12.19
N ILE A 116 -8.90 2.96 -12.72
CA ILE A 116 -8.37 4.30 -12.90
C ILE A 116 -9.28 5.12 -13.83
N LEU A 117 -9.64 4.57 -14.99
CA LEU A 117 -10.48 5.26 -15.95
C LEU A 117 -11.85 5.61 -15.38
N ILE A 118 -12.54 4.63 -14.80
CA ILE A 118 -13.89 4.83 -14.25
C ILE A 118 -13.89 5.73 -13.02
N CYS A 119 -13.01 5.44 -12.04
CA CYS A 119 -12.98 6.20 -10.80
C CYS A 119 -12.51 7.64 -11.00
N SER A 120 -11.57 7.89 -11.93
CA SER A 120 -11.15 9.27 -12.27
C SER A 120 -12.27 10.03 -12.98
N MET A 121 -12.99 9.39 -13.91
CA MET A 121 -14.11 10.01 -14.61
C MET A 121 -15.26 10.40 -13.66
N VAL A 122 -15.62 9.47 -12.75
CA VAL A 122 -16.63 9.73 -11.71
C VAL A 122 -16.15 10.79 -10.73
N GLY A 123 -14.89 10.72 -10.27
CA GLY A 123 -14.28 11.69 -9.39
C GLY A 123 -14.23 13.09 -9.98
N TYR A 124 -13.89 13.20 -11.27
CA TYR A 124 -13.93 14.46 -12.04
C TYR A 124 -15.35 15.02 -12.14
N GLY A 125 -16.33 14.18 -12.48
CA GLY A 125 -17.74 14.55 -12.51
C GLY A 125 -18.21 15.16 -11.19
N PHE A 126 -17.91 14.51 -10.06
CA PHE A 126 -18.21 15.03 -8.74
C PHE A 126 -17.40 16.29 -8.37
N ALA A 127 -16.20 16.47 -8.88
CA ALA A 127 -15.39 17.65 -8.57
C ALA A 127 -15.90 18.92 -9.29
N ARG A 128 -16.20 18.80 -10.57
CA ARG A 128 -16.34 19.95 -11.49
C ARG A 128 -17.77 20.28 -11.86
N TYR A 129 -18.65 19.28 -11.96
CA TYR A 129 -20.02 19.51 -12.40
C TYR A 129 -21.01 19.64 -11.24
N ASN A 130 -22.06 20.45 -11.48
CA ASN A 130 -23.22 20.54 -10.60
C ASN A 130 -24.38 19.83 -11.27
N PHE A 131 -24.97 18.86 -10.57
CA PHE A 131 -26.12 18.08 -11.02
C PHE A 131 -27.05 17.77 -9.85
N PRO A 132 -28.33 17.43 -10.12
CA PRO A 132 -29.28 17.12 -9.07
C PRO A 132 -28.81 15.94 -8.24
N PHE A 133 -29.11 15.97 -6.95
CA PHE A 133 -28.74 14.93 -5.99
C PHE A 133 -27.21 14.67 -5.81
N LYS A 134 -26.32 15.56 -6.32
CA LYS A 134 -24.85 15.42 -6.21
C LYS A 134 -24.39 15.08 -4.79
N LYS A 135 -24.93 15.78 -3.76
CA LYS A 135 -24.54 15.55 -2.36
C LYS A 135 -24.94 14.15 -1.88
N LEU A 136 -26.14 13.71 -2.25
CA LEU A 136 -26.66 12.37 -1.90
C LEU A 136 -25.83 11.26 -2.57
N LEU A 137 -25.57 11.41 -3.87
CA LEU A 137 -24.76 10.44 -4.61
C LEU A 137 -23.31 10.39 -4.11
N PHE A 138 -22.73 11.53 -3.74
CA PHE A 138 -21.42 11.56 -3.13
C PHE A 138 -21.41 10.91 -1.73
N ALA A 139 -22.47 11.07 -0.96
CA ALA A 139 -22.65 10.36 0.31
C ALA A 139 -22.67 8.83 0.10
N CYS A 140 -23.30 8.34 -1.00
CA CYS A 140 -23.24 6.92 -1.36
C CYS A 140 -21.79 6.47 -1.65
N VAL A 141 -20.98 7.29 -2.32
CA VAL A 141 -19.54 6.99 -2.53
C VAL A 141 -18.80 6.88 -1.20
N VAL A 142 -19.08 7.77 -0.24
CA VAL A 142 -18.48 7.71 1.10
C VAL A 142 -18.96 6.46 1.87
N ILE A 143 -20.22 6.10 1.75
CA ILE A 143 -20.78 4.86 2.36
C ILE A 143 -20.06 3.63 1.81
N MET A 144 -19.71 3.58 0.52
CA MET A 144 -18.93 2.46 -0.06
C MET A 144 -17.54 2.29 0.58
N ILE A 145 -16.98 3.34 1.19
CA ILE A 145 -15.69 3.24 1.91
C ILE A 145 -15.89 2.59 3.28
N VAL A 146 -17.00 2.88 3.93
CA VAL A 146 -17.29 2.49 5.33
C VAL A 146 -17.92 1.11 5.44
N VAL A 147 -18.81 0.75 4.49
CA VAL A 147 -19.52 -0.53 4.52
C VAL A 147 -18.52 -1.68 4.30
N PRO A 148 -18.42 -2.63 5.25
CA PRO A 148 -17.54 -3.78 5.09
C PRO A 148 -18.07 -4.72 4.00
N SER A 149 -17.16 -5.24 3.19
CA SER A 149 -17.48 -6.14 2.06
C SER A 149 -18.24 -7.40 2.51
N ASP A 150 -18.01 -7.87 3.74
CA ASP A 150 -18.68 -9.04 4.31
C ASP A 150 -20.19 -8.85 4.41
N SER A 151 -20.66 -7.62 4.65
CA SER A 151 -22.09 -7.30 4.77
C SER A 151 -22.87 -7.45 3.46
N ILE A 152 -22.20 -7.35 2.32
CA ILE A 152 -22.79 -7.45 0.98
C ILE A 152 -22.48 -8.78 0.28
N MET A 153 -21.80 -9.69 0.98
CA MET A 153 -21.33 -10.97 0.43
C MET A 153 -22.47 -11.79 -0.18
N LEU A 154 -23.51 -12.05 0.59
CA LEU A 154 -24.62 -12.89 0.15
C LEU A 154 -25.42 -12.28 -1.01
N PRO A 155 -25.82 -11.01 -0.97
CA PRO A 155 -26.45 -10.35 -2.12
C PRO A 155 -25.60 -10.40 -3.39
N LEU A 156 -24.30 -10.17 -3.30
CA LEU A 156 -23.41 -10.23 -4.45
C LEU A 156 -23.32 -11.65 -5.03
N TYR A 157 -23.13 -12.66 -4.18
CA TYR A 157 -23.11 -14.05 -4.60
C TYR A 157 -24.38 -14.42 -5.36
N MET A 158 -25.57 -14.13 -4.79
CA MET A 158 -26.86 -14.42 -5.40
C MET A 158 -27.06 -13.68 -6.74
N THR A 159 -26.64 -12.41 -6.81
CA THR A 159 -26.72 -11.61 -8.03
C THR A 159 -25.93 -12.24 -9.18
N PHE A 160 -24.69 -12.66 -8.91
CA PHE A 160 -23.83 -13.23 -9.95
C PHE A 160 -24.04 -14.73 -10.19
N MET A 161 -24.67 -15.43 -9.26
CA MET A 161 -25.17 -16.79 -9.49
C MET A 161 -26.28 -16.83 -10.54
N ASN A 162 -27.10 -15.78 -10.61
CA ASN A 162 -28.15 -15.65 -11.62
C ASN A 162 -28.21 -14.24 -12.19
N PHE A 163 -27.19 -13.87 -12.96
CA PHE A 163 -27.09 -12.56 -13.60
C PHE A 163 -27.78 -12.62 -14.99
N PHE A 164 -29.00 -12.07 -15.07
CA PHE A 164 -29.85 -12.16 -16.27
C PHE A 164 -29.99 -13.57 -16.82
N GLY A 165 -30.21 -14.55 -15.96
CA GLY A 165 -30.38 -15.95 -16.33
C GLY A 165 -29.10 -16.73 -16.59
N LYS A 166 -27.92 -16.12 -16.37
CA LYS A 166 -26.60 -16.76 -16.52
C LYS A 166 -25.86 -16.83 -15.22
N ASN A 167 -25.25 -17.98 -14.94
CA ASN A 167 -24.33 -18.12 -13.82
C ASN A 167 -22.94 -17.60 -14.23
N LEU A 168 -22.48 -16.56 -13.57
CA LEU A 168 -21.16 -15.96 -13.81
C LEU A 168 -20.12 -16.38 -12.76
N LEU A 169 -20.51 -17.19 -11.76
CA LEU A 169 -19.56 -17.73 -10.78
C LEU A 169 -18.56 -18.67 -11.46
N GLY A 170 -17.38 -18.80 -10.89
CA GLY A 170 -16.27 -19.54 -11.49
C GLY A 170 -15.43 -18.73 -12.48
N THR A 171 -15.85 -17.49 -12.80
CA THR A 171 -15.20 -16.64 -13.78
C THR A 171 -14.75 -15.30 -13.17
N PRO A 172 -13.83 -14.55 -13.80
CA PRO A 172 -13.47 -13.20 -13.36
C PRO A 172 -14.51 -12.12 -13.74
N VAL A 173 -15.52 -12.47 -14.53
CA VAL A 173 -16.51 -11.54 -15.11
C VAL A 173 -17.22 -10.69 -14.05
N PRO A 174 -17.66 -11.21 -12.89
CA PRO A 174 -18.26 -10.40 -11.83
C PRO A 174 -17.41 -9.20 -11.43
N MET A 175 -16.09 -9.39 -11.27
CA MET A 175 -15.18 -8.31 -10.89
C MET A 175 -15.04 -7.25 -12.00
N TYR A 176 -15.01 -7.66 -13.26
CA TYR A 176 -15.00 -6.71 -14.37
C TYR A 176 -16.28 -5.88 -14.42
N ILE A 177 -17.44 -6.52 -14.28
CA ILE A 177 -18.73 -5.83 -14.23
C ILE A 177 -18.76 -4.83 -13.10
N MET A 178 -18.44 -5.24 -11.87
CA MET A 178 -18.38 -4.34 -10.71
C MET A 178 -17.44 -3.16 -10.94
N THR A 179 -16.27 -3.41 -11.53
CA THR A 179 -15.26 -2.37 -11.76
C THR A 179 -15.73 -1.36 -12.82
N VAL A 180 -16.33 -1.80 -13.92
CA VAL A 180 -16.88 -0.93 -14.96
C VAL A 180 -18.01 -0.05 -14.45
N PHE A 181 -18.83 -0.56 -13.51
CA PHE A 181 -19.90 0.23 -12.89
C PHE A 181 -19.44 1.05 -11.66
N GLY A 182 -18.12 1.15 -11.43
CA GLY A 182 -17.57 1.95 -10.32
C GLY A 182 -17.80 1.35 -8.94
N CYS A 183 -18.13 0.06 -8.87
CA CYS A 183 -18.36 -0.71 -7.64
C CYS A 183 -17.27 -1.76 -7.40
N GLY A 184 -16.13 -1.69 -8.09
CA GLY A 184 -15.00 -2.59 -7.91
C GLY A 184 -14.35 -2.44 -6.53
N LEU A 185 -13.36 -3.31 -6.27
CA LEU A 185 -12.62 -3.35 -5.01
C LEU A 185 -12.05 -1.97 -4.64
N ARG A 186 -12.51 -1.41 -3.49
CA ARG A 186 -12.12 -0.09 -3.00
C ARG A 186 -12.45 1.09 -3.93
N ALA A 187 -13.38 0.95 -4.86
CA ALA A 187 -13.73 1.99 -5.84
C ALA A 187 -14.15 3.31 -5.17
N GLY A 188 -14.93 3.28 -4.08
CA GLY A 188 -15.31 4.47 -3.33
C GLY A 188 -14.12 5.31 -2.87
N LEU A 189 -13.06 4.67 -2.38
CA LEU A 189 -11.81 5.34 -1.98
C LEU A 189 -11.12 6.00 -3.18
N TYR A 190 -11.06 5.31 -4.32
CA TYR A 190 -10.40 5.84 -5.51
C TYR A 190 -11.18 7.01 -6.12
N ILE A 191 -12.51 6.92 -6.18
CA ILE A 191 -13.37 8.04 -6.57
C ILE A 191 -13.13 9.25 -5.65
N TYR A 192 -13.04 9.02 -4.34
CA TYR A 192 -12.77 10.07 -3.36
C TYR A 192 -11.39 10.72 -3.59
N ILE A 193 -10.33 9.94 -3.80
CA ILE A 193 -8.98 10.45 -4.07
C ILE A 193 -8.99 11.33 -5.32
N PHE A 194 -9.56 10.85 -6.43
CA PHE A 194 -9.67 11.64 -7.66
C PHE A 194 -10.52 12.88 -7.49
N ASN A 195 -11.64 12.79 -6.76
CA ASN A 195 -12.48 13.95 -6.48
C ASN A 195 -11.72 15.05 -5.72
N GLN A 196 -11.00 14.69 -4.65
CA GLN A 196 -10.21 15.65 -3.88
C GLN A 196 -9.11 16.28 -4.74
N PHE A 197 -8.44 15.49 -5.54
CA PHE A 197 -7.39 15.99 -6.43
C PHE A 197 -7.95 16.99 -7.45
N PHE A 198 -9.00 16.61 -8.18
CA PHE A 198 -9.60 17.50 -9.17
C PHE A 198 -10.20 18.77 -8.55
N ARG A 199 -10.72 18.70 -7.33
CA ARG A 199 -11.20 19.90 -6.61
C ARG A 199 -10.06 20.86 -6.25
N GLY A 200 -8.85 20.36 -6.03
CA GLY A 200 -7.67 21.17 -5.72
C GLY A 200 -7.04 21.83 -6.94
N LEU A 201 -7.35 21.41 -8.16
CA LEU A 201 -6.82 22.06 -9.37
C LEU A 201 -7.50 23.41 -9.63
N PRO A 202 -6.78 24.42 -10.12
CA PRO A 202 -7.34 25.69 -10.54
C PRO A 202 -8.40 25.52 -11.63
N LYS A 203 -9.49 26.29 -11.57
CA LYS A 203 -10.56 26.24 -12.59
C LYS A 203 -10.14 26.86 -13.92
N GLU A 204 -9.22 27.78 -13.85
CA GLU A 204 -8.65 28.49 -14.98
C GLU A 204 -8.07 27.56 -16.05
N ILE A 205 -7.63 26.38 -15.66
CA ILE A 205 -7.13 25.35 -16.58
C ILE A 205 -8.25 24.86 -17.52
N GLU A 206 -9.45 24.64 -16.98
CA GLU A 206 -10.62 24.22 -17.77
C GLU A 206 -11.21 25.37 -18.57
N GLU A 207 -11.26 26.57 -17.97
CA GLU A 207 -11.76 27.78 -18.61
C GLU A 207 -10.90 28.14 -19.83
N ALA A 208 -9.56 28.05 -19.72
CA ALA A 208 -8.65 28.25 -20.84
C ALA A 208 -8.92 27.25 -21.98
N ALA A 209 -9.11 25.97 -21.65
CA ALA A 209 -9.43 24.94 -22.63
C ALA A 209 -10.77 25.19 -23.34
N LEU A 210 -11.78 25.68 -22.61
CA LEU A 210 -13.09 26.04 -23.19
C LEU A 210 -12.98 27.26 -24.12
N VAL A 211 -12.16 28.27 -23.78
CA VAL A 211 -11.89 29.44 -24.66
C VAL A 211 -11.21 28.98 -25.96
N ASP A 212 -10.32 27.98 -25.87
CA ASP A 212 -9.67 27.38 -27.04
C ASP A 212 -10.61 26.47 -27.85
N GLY A 213 -11.88 26.34 -27.47
CA GLY A 213 -12.89 25.54 -28.17
C GLY A 213 -12.82 24.04 -27.88
N ALA A 214 -12.11 23.63 -26.84
CA ALA A 214 -12.01 22.22 -26.45
C ALA A 214 -13.34 21.73 -25.86
N GLY A 215 -13.83 20.60 -26.36
CA GLY A 215 -15.02 19.93 -25.80
C GLY A 215 -14.70 19.24 -24.48
N THR A 216 -15.74 18.95 -23.68
CA THR A 216 -15.65 18.38 -22.33
C THR A 216 -14.80 17.10 -22.27
N LEU A 217 -14.99 16.15 -23.18
CA LEU A 217 -14.22 14.91 -23.19
C LEU A 217 -12.75 15.14 -23.54
N TYR A 218 -12.47 16.04 -24.47
CA TYR A 218 -11.11 16.43 -24.82
C TYR A 218 -10.40 17.07 -23.62
N THR A 219 -11.06 18.02 -22.94
CA THR A 219 -10.55 18.66 -21.72
C THR A 219 -10.26 17.62 -20.63
N TYR A 220 -11.17 16.66 -20.43
CA TYR A 220 -10.96 15.60 -19.45
C TYR A 220 -9.73 14.72 -19.79
N PHE A 221 -9.68 14.13 -20.98
CA PHE A 221 -8.63 13.18 -21.34
C PHE A 221 -7.26 13.81 -21.58
N ARG A 222 -7.22 14.99 -22.21
CA ARG A 222 -5.97 15.63 -22.63
C ARG A 222 -5.39 16.61 -21.63
N ILE A 223 -6.21 17.15 -20.78
CA ILE A 223 -5.79 18.20 -19.84
C ILE A 223 -5.92 17.71 -18.40
N MET A 224 -7.13 17.39 -17.96
CA MET A 224 -7.39 17.11 -16.56
C MET A 224 -6.76 15.79 -16.09
N LEU A 225 -6.90 14.74 -16.91
CA LEU A 225 -6.34 13.42 -16.58
C LEU A 225 -4.81 13.44 -16.57
N VAL A 226 -4.18 14.17 -17.49
CA VAL A 226 -2.72 14.33 -17.52
C VAL A 226 -2.20 15.05 -16.27
N ASN A 227 -2.90 16.10 -15.85
CA ASN A 227 -2.57 16.79 -14.60
C ASN A 227 -2.80 15.94 -13.36
N ALA A 228 -3.68 14.92 -13.43
CA ALA A 228 -3.98 14.00 -12.34
C ALA A 228 -2.93 12.87 -12.18
N ALA A 229 -1.78 12.95 -12.85
CA ALA A 229 -0.72 11.95 -12.76
C ALA A 229 -0.36 11.52 -11.32
N PRO A 230 -0.24 12.41 -10.32
CA PRO A 230 0.03 11.99 -8.94
C PRO A 230 -1.07 11.09 -8.36
N SER A 231 -2.33 11.43 -8.60
CA SER A 231 -3.46 10.60 -8.13
C SER A 231 -3.58 9.29 -8.90
N ILE A 232 -3.28 9.31 -10.20
CA ILE A 232 -3.23 8.09 -11.02
C ILE A 232 -2.18 7.13 -10.47
N ILE A 233 -0.97 7.60 -10.16
CA ILE A 233 0.09 6.77 -9.58
C ILE A 233 -0.35 6.19 -8.23
N THR A 234 -0.92 7.03 -7.37
CA THR A 234 -1.41 6.59 -6.06
C THR A 234 -2.50 5.51 -6.19
N VAL A 235 -3.50 5.74 -7.02
CA VAL A 235 -4.58 4.78 -7.25
C VAL A 235 -4.07 3.53 -7.96
N SER A 236 -3.11 3.64 -8.87
CA SER A 236 -2.48 2.49 -9.54
C SER A 236 -1.83 1.54 -8.55
N ILE A 237 -1.02 2.08 -7.64
CA ILE A 237 -0.34 1.28 -6.61
C ILE A 237 -1.36 0.61 -5.69
N PHE A 238 -2.32 1.37 -5.16
CA PHE A 238 -3.35 0.80 -4.29
C PHE A 238 -4.20 -0.24 -5.02
N SER A 239 -4.71 0.06 -6.20
CA SER A 239 -5.54 -0.86 -6.96
C SER A 239 -4.76 -2.14 -7.31
N MET A 240 -3.53 -2.02 -7.78
CA MET A 240 -2.67 -3.17 -8.10
C MET A 240 -2.44 -4.07 -6.89
N VAL A 241 -2.05 -3.49 -5.76
CA VAL A 241 -1.76 -4.26 -4.52
C VAL A 241 -3.03 -4.92 -3.98
N TRP A 242 -4.15 -4.22 -3.96
CA TRP A 242 -5.41 -4.77 -3.46
C TRP A 242 -5.97 -5.87 -4.36
N GLN A 243 -5.93 -5.69 -5.69
CA GLN A 243 -6.39 -6.71 -6.65
C GLN A 243 -5.49 -7.95 -6.62
N TYR A 244 -4.17 -7.75 -6.54
CA TYR A 244 -3.21 -8.85 -6.45
C TYR A 244 -3.40 -9.71 -5.19
N ASN A 245 -3.67 -9.09 -4.05
CA ASN A 245 -3.87 -9.75 -2.77
C ASN A 245 -5.32 -10.17 -2.51
N ASP A 246 -6.24 -9.93 -3.46
CA ASP A 246 -7.65 -10.25 -3.24
C ASP A 246 -7.85 -11.75 -3.05
N LEU A 247 -8.36 -12.11 -1.88
CA LEU A 247 -8.79 -13.45 -1.53
C LEU A 247 -10.30 -13.51 -1.28
N PHE A 248 -10.91 -12.38 -0.91
CA PHE A 248 -12.32 -12.30 -0.56
C PHE A 248 -13.20 -12.53 -1.78
N PHE A 249 -13.09 -11.69 -2.80
CA PHE A 249 -13.91 -11.81 -4.00
C PHE A 249 -13.55 -13.02 -4.85
N SER A 250 -12.26 -13.41 -4.88
CA SER A 250 -11.85 -14.62 -5.57
C SER A 250 -12.44 -15.90 -4.97
N LYS A 251 -12.62 -15.94 -3.65
CA LYS A 251 -13.36 -17.03 -2.98
C LYS A 251 -14.86 -16.89 -3.15
N LEU A 252 -15.42 -15.68 -2.98
CA LEU A 252 -16.85 -15.40 -3.08
C LEU A 252 -17.41 -15.81 -4.45
N PHE A 253 -16.72 -15.42 -5.52
CA PHE A 253 -17.14 -15.75 -6.88
C PHE A 253 -16.65 -17.12 -7.37
N VAL A 254 -16.06 -17.93 -6.48
CA VAL A 254 -15.55 -19.27 -6.77
C VAL A 254 -14.60 -19.30 -7.98
N MET A 255 -13.84 -18.21 -8.17
CA MET A 255 -12.91 -18.07 -9.30
C MET A 255 -11.92 -19.23 -9.36
N ASP A 256 -11.52 -19.62 -10.58
CA ASP A 256 -10.48 -20.62 -10.76
C ASP A 256 -9.21 -20.22 -10.01
N SER A 257 -8.63 -21.15 -9.27
CA SER A 257 -7.39 -20.93 -8.53
C SER A 257 -6.21 -20.56 -9.43
N SER A 258 -6.22 -20.94 -10.71
CA SER A 258 -5.20 -20.53 -11.66
C SER A 258 -5.24 -19.03 -12.00
N MET A 259 -6.34 -18.34 -11.72
CA MET A 259 -6.52 -16.90 -11.97
C MET A 259 -6.05 -16.02 -10.83
N CYS A 260 -5.92 -16.55 -9.61
CA CYS A 260 -5.59 -15.80 -8.42
C CYS A 260 -4.54 -16.53 -7.58
N ILE A 261 -3.32 -16.04 -7.60
CA ILE A 261 -2.21 -16.64 -6.86
C ILE A 261 -2.42 -16.56 -5.34
N SER A 262 -3.13 -15.54 -4.84
CA SER A 262 -3.57 -15.41 -3.45
C SER A 262 -4.44 -16.59 -3.00
N LYS A 263 -5.27 -17.12 -3.88
CA LYS A 263 -6.08 -18.32 -3.61
C LYS A 263 -5.22 -19.58 -3.60
N LYS A 264 -4.27 -19.73 -4.52
CA LYS A 264 -3.34 -20.87 -4.55
C LYS A 264 -2.46 -20.93 -3.32
N ILE A 265 -1.88 -19.80 -2.90
CA ILE A 265 -1.05 -19.77 -1.68
C ILE A 265 -1.86 -20.12 -0.43
N SER A 266 -3.13 -19.74 -0.35
CA SER A 266 -3.99 -20.07 0.78
C SER A 266 -4.27 -21.58 0.92
N THR A 267 -4.08 -22.36 -0.13
CA THR A 267 -4.29 -23.83 -0.16
C THR A 267 -3.00 -24.61 -0.29
N LEU A 268 -1.84 -23.95 -0.34
CA LEU A 268 -0.55 -24.59 -0.61
C LEU A 268 -0.21 -25.69 0.41
N THR A 269 -0.38 -25.41 1.70
CA THR A 269 -0.09 -26.40 2.76
C THR A 269 -0.96 -27.66 2.62
N ALA A 270 -2.25 -27.49 2.33
CA ALA A 270 -3.15 -28.62 2.09
C ALA A 270 -2.75 -29.40 0.82
N THR A 271 -2.30 -28.71 -0.23
CA THR A 271 -1.82 -29.35 -1.45
C THR A 271 -0.56 -30.19 -1.18
N ILE A 272 0.42 -29.63 -0.46
CA ILE A 272 1.67 -30.32 -0.07
C ILE A 272 1.34 -31.54 0.80
N GLN A 273 0.43 -31.40 1.76
CA GLN A 273 -0.01 -32.51 2.60
C GLN A 273 -0.63 -33.65 1.79
N ASN A 274 -1.52 -33.33 0.88
CA ASN A 274 -2.29 -34.33 0.14
C ASN A 274 -1.51 -35.00 -1.01
N VAL A 275 -0.69 -34.18 -1.70
CA VAL A 275 0.03 -34.64 -2.90
C VAL A 275 1.40 -35.18 -2.54
N ASP A 276 2.18 -34.45 -1.72
CA ASP A 276 3.56 -34.81 -1.39
C ASP A 276 3.68 -35.66 -0.11
N ARG A 277 2.54 -35.88 0.57
CA ARG A 277 2.46 -36.66 1.81
C ARG A 277 3.33 -36.13 2.96
N VAL A 278 3.61 -34.84 2.94
CA VAL A 278 4.31 -34.16 4.04
C VAL A 278 3.31 -33.92 5.17
N LEU A 279 3.32 -34.76 6.17
CA LEU A 279 2.32 -34.73 7.25
C LEU A 279 2.71 -33.80 8.40
N ASN A 280 4.00 -33.52 8.58
CA ASN A 280 4.48 -32.70 9.68
C ASN A 280 4.20 -31.22 9.40
N PRO A 281 3.39 -30.52 10.23
CA PRO A 281 3.06 -29.12 10.02
C PRO A 281 4.29 -28.18 10.03
N SER A 282 5.31 -28.51 10.82
CA SER A 282 6.53 -27.70 10.86
C SER A 282 7.31 -27.77 9.55
N VAL A 283 7.31 -28.95 8.90
CA VAL A 283 7.94 -29.13 7.58
C VAL A 283 7.09 -28.47 6.49
N GLN A 284 5.75 -28.59 6.54
CA GLN A 284 4.88 -27.85 5.60
C GLN A 284 5.14 -26.35 5.61
N GLN A 285 5.50 -25.80 6.77
CA GLN A 285 5.72 -24.38 6.97
C GLN A 285 6.93 -23.83 6.18
N ILE A 286 8.02 -24.63 6.00
CA ILE A 286 9.18 -24.18 5.21
C ILE A 286 8.80 -24.00 3.73
N TYR A 287 8.01 -24.90 3.17
CA TYR A 287 7.48 -24.79 1.81
C TYR A 287 6.49 -23.65 1.66
N PHE A 288 5.64 -23.44 2.67
CA PHE A 288 4.71 -22.31 2.70
C PHE A 288 5.47 -20.98 2.70
N PHE A 289 6.51 -20.83 3.51
CA PHE A 289 7.32 -19.62 3.54
C PHE A 289 8.02 -19.36 2.21
N ALA A 290 8.59 -20.38 1.58
CA ALA A 290 9.19 -20.26 0.25
C ALA A 290 8.14 -19.79 -0.78
N GLY A 291 6.94 -20.38 -0.76
CA GLY A 291 5.83 -20.00 -1.64
C GLY A 291 5.36 -18.56 -1.40
N VAL A 292 5.19 -18.16 -0.15
CA VAL A 292 4.78 -16.77 0.21
C VAL A 292 5.82 -15.76 -0.25
N LEU A 293 7.11 -16.02 -0.02
CA LEU A 293 8.18 -15.12 -0.46
C LEU A 293 8.24 -15.00 -1.98
N ALA A 294 8.08 -16.10 -2.71
CA ALA A 294 8.01 -16.07 -4.17
C ALA A 294 6.78 -15.26 -4.67
N VAL A 295 5.64 -15.39 -4.00
CA VAL A 295 4.42 -14.65 -4.35
C VAL A 295 4.55 -13.16 -4.03
N ILE A 296 5.17 -12.79 -2.92
CA ILE A 296 5.33 -11.38 -2.53
C ILE A 296 6.39 -10.66 -3.39
N ALA A 297 7.42 -11.35 -3.85
CA ALA A 297 8.57 -10.76 -4.52
C ALA A 297 8.22 -9.83 -5.70
N PRO A 298 7.33 -10.18 -6.66
CA PRO A 298 6.98 -9.29 -7.76
C PRO A 298 6.33 -7.99 -7.32
N VAL A 299 5.44 -8.05 -6.32
CA VAL A 299 4.76 -6.85 -5.80
C VAL A 299 5.73 -5.96 -5.05
N LEU A 300 6.68 -6.54 -4.29
CA LEU A 300 7.75 -5.78 -3.64
C LEU A 300 8.63 -5.07 -4.67
N ILE A 301 8.99 -5.73 -5.76
CA ILE A 301 9.79 -5.13 -6.84
C ILE A 301 9.02 -3.95 -7.46
N ILE A 302 7.76 -4.15 -7.80
CA ILE A 302 6.90 -3.09 -8.33
C ILE A 302 6.82 -1.92 -7.35
N TYR A 303 6.62 -2.18 -6.06
CA TYR A 303 6.56 -1.15 -5.02
C TYR A 303 7.88 -0.37 -4.91
N ILE A 304 9.03 -1.05 -4.87
CA ILE A 304 10.36 -0.41 -4.78
C ILE A 304 10.59 0.52 -5.99
N VAL A 305 10.16 0.11 -7.18
CA VAL A 305 10.28 0.95 -8.38
C VAL A 305 9.35 2.16 -8.33
N LEU A 306 8.12 1.96 -7.84
CA LEU A 306 7.09 3.01 -7.85
C LEU A 306 7.09 3.91 -6.61
N GLN A 307 7.75 3.52 -5.51
CA GLN A 307 7.73 4.26 -4.24
C GLN A 307 8.21 5.72 -4.37
N LYS A 308 9.16 5.99 -5.24
CA LYS A 308 9.65 7.35 -5.50
C LYS A 308 8.52 8.25 -6.02
N PHE A 309 7.77 7.78 -6.98
CA PHE A 309 6.64 8.52 -7.56
C PHE A 309 5.49 8.68 -6.57
N PHE A 310 5.29 7.69 -5.69
CA PHE A 310 4.31 7.78 -4.61
C PHE A 310 4.65 8.89 -3.60
N MET A 311 5.92 8.97 -3.17
CA MET A 311 6.38 10.01 -2.24
C MET A 311 6.19 11.41 -2.82
N GLU A 312 6.57 11.63 -4.07
CA GLU A 312 6.37 12.91 -4.77
C GLU A 312 4.88 13.29 -4.92
N GLY A 313 4.00 12.29 -5.10
CA GLY A 313 2.56 12.50 -5.21
C GLY A 313 1.90 12.90 -3.89
N VAL A 314 2.31 12.27 -2.79
CA VAL A 314 1.79 12.57 -1.45
C VAL A 314 2.26 13.93 -0.94
N GLU A 315 3.54 14.28 -1.16
CA GLU A 315 4.08 15.58 -0.76
C GLU A 315 3.37 16.75 -1.45
N ARG A 316 3.07 16.63 -2.73
CA ARG A 316 2.33 17.68 -3.47
C ARG A 316 0.87 17.84 -3.01
N SER A 317 0.23 16.76 -2.58
CA SER A 317 -1.13 16.81 -2.04
C SER A 317 -1.19 17.36 -0.61
N GLY A 318 -0.09 17.26 0.16
CA GLY A 318 0.02 17.75 1.53
C GLY A 318 0.43 19.24 1.66
N ILE A 319 0.87 19.88 0.57
CA ILE A 319 1.34 21.29 0.59
C ILE A 319 0.20 22.30 0.25
N VAL A 320 -0.98 21.82 -0.12
CA VAL A 320 -2.17 22.65 -0.42
C VAL A 320 -3.12 22.65 0.79
N GLY A 321 -2.54 22.94 1.98
CA GLY A 321 -3.27 23.16 3.22
C GLY A 321 -2.75 24.40 3.90
#